data_6e29356ce9e8ea9a5692f4b84389d2c2
#
_entry.id   6e29356ce9e8ea9a5692f4b84389d2c2
#
_cell.length_a   1.000
_cell.length_b   1.000
_cell.length_c   1.000
_cell.angle_alpha   90.00
_cell.angle_beta   90.00
_cell.angle_gamma   90.00
#
_symmetry.space_group_name_H-M   'P 1'
#
loop_
_entity.id
_entity.type
_entity.pdbx_description
1 polymer ?
#
loop_
_entity_poly.entity_id
_entity_poly.type
_entity_poly.pdbx_seq_one_letter_code
_entity_poly.pdbx_strand_id
1 'polypeptide(L)'
;MSASGVDLTTTVKGVSGKHLTFNFHLSFDEAPKQEISITGSNGHISFGMNDAFTNWNKPSTLTVNNTTHNFAALDPYQLMVEAVSDSIAGVKSWLPSAAQSLFVMGSLDQIKNR
;
A
#
# COMPACT_ATOMS: atom_id res chain seq x y z
N MET A 1 -9.23 -12.44 -17.69
CA MET A 1 -7.86 -12.75 -18.18
C MET A 1 -7.69 -12.24 -19.59
N SER A 2 -6.52 -11.72 -19.89
CA SER A 2 -6.14 -11.40 -21.28
C SER A 2 -5.93 -12.68 -22.10
N ALA A 3 -5.89 -12.58 -23.44
CA ALA A 3 -5.54 -13.69 -24.33
C ALA A 3 -4.12 -14.27 -24.05
N SER A 4 -3.25 -13.52 -23.34
CA SER A 4 -1.91 -13.94 -22.93
C SER A 4 -1.85 -14.62 -21.56
N GLY A 5 -2.98 -14.83 -20.87
CA GLY A 5 -3.04 -15.43 -19.54
C GLY A 5 -2.62 -14.48 -18.40
N VAL A 6 -2.52 -13.17 -18.67
CA VAL A 6 -2.24 -12.15 -17.65
C VAL A 6 -3.57 -11.62 -17.10
N ASP A 7 -3.66 -11.48 -15.78
CA ASP A 7 -4.79 -10.88 -15.11
C ASP A 7 -4.83 -9.37 -15.39
N LEU A 8 -5.90 -8.91 -16.05
CA LEU A 8 -6.11 -7.47 -16.31
C LEU A 8 -6.75 -6.77 -15.11
N THR A 9 -7.60 -7.48 -14.39
CA THR A 9 -8.28 -6.97 -13.19
C THR A 9 -8.34 -8.05 -12.13
N THR A 10 -7.98 -7.69 -10.91
CA THR A 10 -8.02 -8.59 -9.75
C THR A 10 -8.76 -7.92 -8.60
N THR A 11 -9.75 -8.59 -8.04
CA THR A 11 -10.44 -8.17 -6.82
C THR A 11 -10.23 -9.21 -5.73
N VAL A 12 -9.71 -8.78 -4.60
CA VAL A 12 -9.47 -9.64 -3.42
C VAL A 12 -10.29 -9.12 -2.26
N LYS A 13 -11.13 -9.98 -1.70
CA LYS A 13 -11.90 -9.70 -0.49
C LYS A 13 -11.52 -10.71 0.57
N GLY A 14 -11.37 -10.26 1.80
CA GLY A 14 -11.00 -11.15 2.87
C GLY A 14 -11.34 -10.61 4.25
N VAL A 15 -11.10 -11.47 5.22
CA VAL A 15 -11.27 -11.18 6.64
C VAL A 15 -9.99 -11.57 7.35
N SER A 16 -9.48 -10.68 8.18
CA SER A 16 -8.33 -10.94 9.05
C SER A 16 -8.78 -10.81 10.51
N GLY A 17 -8.57 -11.88 11.27
CA GLY A 17 -9.05 -11.93 12.65
C GLY A 17 -10.59 -11.89 12.72
N LYS A 18 -11.11 -11.29 13.80
CA LYS A 18 -12.57 -11.25 14.06
C LYS A 18 -13.25 -9.97 13.54
N HIS A 19 -12.48 -8.94 13.22
CA HIS A 19 -13.06 -7.59 13.06
C HIS A 19 -12.53 -6.80 11.87
N LEU A 20 -11.55 -7.32 11.12
CA LEU A 20 -11.00 -6.63 9.97
C LEU A 20 -11.47 -7.29 8.68
N THR A 21 -12.23 -6.55 7.89
CA THR A 21 -12.52 -6.90 6.49
C THR A 21 -11.68 -6.02 5.56
N PHE A 22 -11.22 -6.59 4.45
CA PHE A 22 -10.50 -5.84 3.43
C PHE A 22 -11.01 -6.16 2.04
N ASN A 23 -10.87 -5.19 1.17
CA ASN A 23 -11.17 -5.30 -0.24
C ASN A 23 -10.07 -4.58 -1.03
N PHE A 24 -9.40 -5.32 -1.91
CA PHE A 24 -8.43 -4.75 -2.85
C PHE A 24 -8.97 -4.91 -4.26
N HIS A 25 -8.86 -3.86 -5.04
CA HIS A 25 -9.19 -3.85 -6.45
C HIS A 25 -7.99 -3.29 -7.22
N LEU A 26 -7.49 -4.06 -8.17
CA LEU A 26 -6.32 -3.76 -8.98
C LEU A 26 -6.69 -3.98 -10.44
N SER A 27 -6.43 -3.00 -11.30
CA SER A 27 -6.75 -3.12 -12.73
C SER A 27 -5.70 -2.40 -13.58
N PHE A 28 -5.39 -2.99 -14.74
CA PHE A 28 -4.64 -2.36 -15.83
C PHE A 28 -5.55 -1.83 -16.94
N ASP A 29 -6.85 -2.08 -16.85
CA ASP A 29 -7.85 -1.84 -17.90
C ASP A 29 -8.85 -0.75 -17.54
N GLU A 30 -8.67 -0.12 -16.37
CA GLU A 30 -9.51 0.96 -15.87
C GLU A 30 -8.76 2.29 -15.85
N ALA A 31 -9.51 3.38 -15.72
CA ALA A 31 -8.92 4.71 -15.55
C ALA A 31 -7.99 4.73 -14.33
N PRO A 32 -6.82 5.40 -14.41
CA PRO A 32 -5.87 5.45 -13.31
C PRO A 32 -6.53 5.97 -12.03
N LYS A 33 -6.50 5.16 -10.98
CA LYS A 33 -7.01 5.48 -9.65
C LYS A 33 -6.17 4.79 -8.59
N GLN A 34 -5.75 5.54 -7.58
CA GLN A 34 -5.01 5.00 -6.44
C GLN A 34 -5.57 5.60 -5.17
N GLU A 35 -6.19 4.79 -4.36
CA GLU A 35 -6.74 5.23 -3.09
C GLU A 35 -6.56 4.17 -2.00
N ILE A 36 -6.42 4.61 -0.77
CA ILE A 36 -6.54 3.78 0.43
C ILE A 36 -7.56 4.41 1.35
N SER A 37 -8.49 3.62 1.83
CA SER A 37 -9.51 4.04 2.78
C SER A 37 -9.60 3.01 3.90
N ILE A 38 -9.53 3.47 5.13
CA ILE A 38 -9.63 2.64 6.32
C ILE A 38 -10.73 3.21 7.21
N THR A 39 -11.73 2.41 7.51
CA THR A 39 -12.84 2.80 8.39
C THR A 39 -12.89 1.90 9.61
N GLY A 40 -12.95 2.49 10.77
CA GLY A 40 -13.09 1.79 12.04
C GLY A 40 -14.17 2.44 12.94
N SER A 41 -14.43 1.83 14.08
CA SER A 41 -15.39 2.36 15.07
C SER A 41 -15.02 3.76 15.58
N ASN A 42 -13.73 4.11 15.55
CA ASN A 42 -13.22 5.37 16.08
C ASN A 42 -12.96 6.42 15.00
N GLY A 43 -13.23 6.11 13.74
CA GLY A 43 -13.07 7.08 12.68
C GLY A 43 -12.69 6.49 11.33
N HIS A 44 -12.28 7.39 10.46
CA HIS A 44 -11.96 7.12 9.06
C HIS A 44 -10.62 7.75 8.69
N ILE A 45 -9.81 7.01 7.95
CA ILE A 45 -8.54 7.47 7.38
C ILE A 45 -8.62 7.26 5.88
N SER A 46 -8.22 8.28 5.11
CA SER A 46 -8.09 8.17 3.66
C SER A 46 -6.81 8.82 3.16
N PHE A 47 -6.12 8.13 2.26
CA PHE A 47 -5.03 8.70 1.48
C PHE A 47 -5.58 9.35 0.21
N GLY A 48 -4.95 10.45 -0.16
CA GLY A 48 -5.36 11.32 -1.24
C GLY A 48 -5.64 10.60 -2.56
N MET A 49 -6.56 11.14 -3.31
CA MET A 49 -6.98 10.59 -4.60
C MET A 49 -5.79 10.55 -5.57
N ASN A 50 -5.62 9.41 -6.22
CA ASN A 50 -4.69 9.12 -7.30
C ASN A 50 -3.20 8.97 -6.95
N ASP A 51 -2.79 9.14 -5.68
CA ASP A 51 -1.37 9.14 -5.30
C ASP A 51 -1.04 8.20 -4.12
N ALA A 52 -1.97 7.33 -3.70
CA ALA A 52 -1.82 6.54 -2.48
C ALA A 52 -0.60 5.59 -2.49
N PHE A 53 -0.17 5.12 -3.66
CA PHE A 53 0.91 4.13 -3.80
C PHE A 53 2.12 4.62 -4.60
N THR A 54 1.96 5.69 -5.39
CA THR A 54 3.01 6.17 -6.30
C THR A 54 3.18 7.68 -6.21
N ASN A 55 3.51 8.16 -5.03
CA ASN A 55 3.73 9.58 -4.81
C ASN A 55 5.21 9.94 -4.96
N TRP A 56 5.71 9.87 -6.18
CA TRP A 56 7.08 10.25 -6.49
C TRP A 56 7.23 11.78 -6.47
N ASN A 57 8.05 12.27 -5.53
CA ASN A 57 8.48 13.67 -5.47
C ASN A 57 7.32 14.70 -5.59
N LYS A 58 6.15 14.34 -5.08
CA LYS A 58 4.97 15.19 -4.99
C LYS A 58 4.49 15.31 -3.55
N PRO A 59 3.89 16.44 -3.17
CA PRO A 59 3.21 16.53 -1.89
C PRO A 59 2.09 15.49 -1.78
N SER A 60 1.86 14.96 -0.60
CA SER A 60 0.76 14.03 -0.33
C SER A 60 -0.13 14.52 0.80
N THR A 61 -1.34 14.00 0.84
CA THR A 61 -2.31 14.34 1.88
C THR A 61 -2.86 13.09 2.53
N LEU A 62 -3.02 13.15 3.85
CA LEU A 62 -3.72 12.15 4.63
C LEU A 62 -4.88 12.83 5.34
N THR A 63 -6.07 12.32 5.20
CA THR A 63 -7.24 12.80 5.94
C THR A 63 -7.59 11.81 7.03
N VAL A 64 -7.62 12.30 8.27
CA VAL A 64 -8.06 11.55 9.43
C VAL A 64 -9.35 12.20 9.93
N ASN A 65 -10.46 11.50 9.80
CA ASN A 65 -11.79 12.04 9.99
C ASN A 65 -11.99 13.30 9.11
N ASN A 66 -12.11 14.48 9.70
CA ASN A 66 -12.26 15.74 8.98
C ASN A 66 -10.98 16.60 8.99
N THR A 67 -9.87 16.07 9.45
CA THR A 67 -8.60 16.79 9.56
C THR A 67 -7.65 16.33 8.47
N THR A 68 -7.17 17.27 7.66
CA THR A 68 -6.20 16.99 6.59
C THR A 68 -4.78 17.30 7.08
N HIS A 69 -3.90 16.33 6.90
CA HIS A 69 -2.46 16.43 7.14
C HIS A 69 -1.74 16.49 5.80
N ASN A 70 -0.92 17.50 5.62
CA ASN A 70 -0.14 17.69 4.39
C ASN A 70 1.31 17.28 4.63
N PHE A 71 1.88 16.56 3.67
CA PHE A 71 3.28 16.14 3.66
C PHE A 71 3.98 16.76 2.46
N ALA A 72 5.19 17.27 2.70
CA ALA A 72 6.03 17.81 1.63
C ALA A 72 6.43 16.70 0.64
N ALA A 73 6.77 17.12 -0.57
CA ALA A 73 7.36 16.23 -1.55
C ALA A 73 8.69 15.68 -1.03
N LEU A 74 8.88 14.36 -1.13
CA LEU A 74 10.09 13.64 -0.76
C LEU A 74 10.45 12.67 -1.88
N ASP A 75 11.75 12.42 -2.04
CA ASP A 75 12.23 11.37 -2.94
C ASP A 75 12.18 10.01 -2.21
N PRO A 76 11.31 9.08 -2.60
CA PRO A 76 11.19 7.78 -1.95
C PRO A 76 12.45 6.92 -2.10
N TYR A 77 13.24 7.10 -3.16
CA TYR A 77 14.48 6.35 -3.34
C TYR A 77 15.59 6.86 -2.42
N GLN A 78 15.67 8.17 -2.22
CA GLN A 78 16.56 8.73 -1.21
C GLN A 78 16.24 8.17 0.17
N LEU A 79 14.97 8.21 0.58
CA LEU A 79 14.54 7.66 1.87
C LEU A 79 14.83 6.15 2.00
N MET A 80 14.68 5.39 0.93
CA MET A 80 15.03 3.97 0.92
C MET A 80 16.53 3.75 1.14
N VAL A 81 17.38 4.49 0.45
CA VAL A 81 18.86 4.40 0.60
C VAL A 81 19.29 4.79 2.01
N GLU A 82 18.74 5.87 2.55
CA GLU A 82 18.98 6.29 3.93
C GLU A 82 18.59 5.21 4.93
N ALA A 83 17.40 4.61 4.78
CA ALA A 83 16.94 3.54 5.65
C ALA A 83 17.83 2.28 5.60
N VAL A 84 18.36 1.93 4.43
CA VAL A 84 19.32 0.82 4.29
C VAL A 84 20.64 1.18 5.00
N SER A 85 21.14 2.38 4.80
CA SER A 85 22.37 2.87 5.46
C SER A 85 22.25 2.86 6.98
N ASP A 86 21.12 3.35 7.51
CA ASP A 86 20.81 3.32 8.94
C ASP A 86 20.76 1.89 9.49
N SER A 87 20.15 0.98 8.76
CA SER A 87 20.08 -0.43 9.14
C SER A 87 21.47 -1.07 9.22
N ILE A 88 22.36 -0.78 8.28
CA ILE A 88 23.75 -1.26 8.27
C ILE A 88 24.52 -0.69 9.45
N ALA A 89 24.28 0.58 9.80
CA ALA A 89 24.89 1.25 10.94
C ALA A 89 24.30 0.81 12.31
N GLY A 90 23.33 -0.10 12.31
CA GLY A 90 22.67 -0.55 13.54
C GLY A 90 21.66 0.45 14.11
N VAL A 91 21.30 1.47 13.35
CA VAL A 91 20.23 2.42 13.70
C VAL A 91 18.88 1.78 13.36
N LYS A 92 17.86 2.02 14.19
CA LYS A 92 16.51 1.51 13.94
C LYS A 92 15.97 2.11 12.62
N SER A 93 15.61 1.22 11.71
CA SER A 93 15.07 1.57 10.38
C SER A 93 13.66 1.01 10.21
N TRP A 94 12.90 1.60 9.28
CA TRP A 94 11.55 1.16 8.91
C TRP A 94 11.54 0.05 7.85
N LEU A 95 12.69 -0.47 7.45
CA LEU A 95 12.79 -1.55 6.45
C LEU A 95 11.98 -2.78 6.87
N PRO A 96 11.23 -3.39 5.95
CA PRO A 96 10.54 -4.63 6.24
C PRO A 96 11.53 -5.76 6.51
N SER A 97 11.21 -6.62 7.47
CA SER A 97 12.00 -7.80 7.74
C SER A 97 11.83 -8.85 6.63
N ALA A 98 12.78 -9.79 6.54
CA ALA A 98 12.66 -10.93 5.64
C ALA A 98 11.38 -11.75 5.89
N ALA A 99 10.98 -11.91 7.15
CA ALA A 99 9.74 -12.61 7.51
C ALA A 99 8.49 -11.89 7.00
N GLN A 100 8.44 -10.56 7.08
CA GLN A 100 7.35 -9.76 6.52
C GLN A 100 7.30 -9.87 4.99
N SER A 101 8.44 -9.84 4.32
CA SER A 101 8.52 -10.00 2.87
C SER A 101 8.05 -11.38 2.42
N LEU A 102 8.46 -12.45 3.11
CA LEU A 102 8.00 -13.82 2.85
C LEU A 102 6.50 -13.98 3.09
N PHE A 103 5.96 -13.36 4.13
CA PHE A 103 4.52 -13.36 4.40
C PHE A 103 3.73 -12.71 3.25
N VAL A 104 4.19 -11.56 2.75
CA VAL A 104 3.54 -10.87 1.61
C VAL A 104 3.58 -11.74 0.36
N MET A 105 4.74 -12.31 0.02
CA MET A 105 4.89 -13.18 -1.16
C MET A 105 4.02 -14.42 -1.06
N GLY A 106 3.98 -15.09 0.09
CA GLY A 106 3.11 -16.24 0.33
C GLY A 106 1.62 -15.89 0.22
N SER A 107 1.23 -14.69 0.64
CA SER A 107 -0.15 -14.21 0.49
C SER A 107 -0.52 -13.99 -1.00
N LEU A 108 0.40 -13.44 -1.79
CA LEU A 108 0.21 -13.27 -3.22
C LEU A 108 0.07 -14.61 -3.96
N ASP A 109 0.88 -15.59 -3.59
CA ASP A 109 0.78 -16.96 -4.16
C ASP A 109 -0.57 -17.62 -3.84
N GLN A 110 -1.10 -17.42 -2.64
CA GLN A 110 -2.44 -17.91 -2.29
C GLN A 110 -3.55 -17.25 -3.11
N ILE A 111 -3.42 -15.96 -3.42
CA ILE A 111 -4.39 -15.23 -4.25
C ILE A 111 -4.35 -15.75 -5.69
N LYS A 112 -3.15 -15.95 -6.23
CA LYS A 112 -2.95 -16.41 -7.62
C LYS A 112 -3.47 -17.83 -7.86
N ASN A 113 -3.42 -18.69 -6.86
CA ASN A 113 -3.77 -20.11 -6.96
C ASN A 113 -5.25 -20.41 -6.61
N ARG A 114 -6.08 -19.40 -6.44
CA ARG A 114 -7.53 -19.51 -6.24
C ARG A 114 -8.27 -19.18 -7.52
#